data_7a161167984b3479aba85a60f3f6b30a
#
_entry.id   7a161167984b3479aba85a60f3f6b30a
#
_cell.length_a   1.000
_cell.length_b   1.000
_cell.length_c   1.000
_cell.angle_alpha   90.00
_cell.angle_beta   90.00
_cell.angle_gamma   90.00
#
_symmetry.space_group_name_H-M   'P 1'
#
loop_
_entity.id
_entity.type
_entity.pdbx_description
1 polymer ?
#
loop_
_entity_poly.entity_id
_entity_poly.type
_entity_poly.pdbx_seq_one_letter_code
_entity_poly.pdbx_strand_id
1 'polypeptide(L)'
;MAVLRKSISAPRPSREYGPESAATDARKIAQQNLLKMVPLDVFGLAAVLGLNIVTYPMEESTSGFLQLRDGRWEVGVNSLHHVNRQRFTMAHEIGHFMLHRDHGSFTDGLLFRKNQSNPQEREANLFASLVLMPEVEFRQAVANYSVPEVANLFAVSQQAVQFRIDNLGHSAVRG
;
A
#
# COMPACT_ATOMS: atom_id res chain seq x y z
N MET A 1 7.00 -13.29 -31.48
CA MET A 1 5.56 -13.12 -31.10
C MET A 1 5.47 -12.33 -29.81
N ALA A 2 5.03 -11.08 -29.91
CA ALA A 2 4.86 -10.21 -28.73
C ALA A 2 3.55 -10.60 -28.03
N VAL A 3 3.67 -11.16 -26.82
CA VAL A 3 2.52 -11.40 -25.93
C VAL A 3 2.08 -10.02 -25.42
N LEU A 4 0.97 -9.51 -25.99
CA LEU A 4 0.29 -8.35 -25.43
C LEU A 4 -0.12 -8.67 -24.00
N ARG A 5 0.64 -8.18 -23.01
CA ARG A 5 0.17 -8.14 -21.62
C ARG A 5 -1.03 -7.19 -21.57
N LYS A 6 -2.23 -7.75 -21.45
CA LYS A 6 -3.44 -6.98 -21.14
C LYS A 6 -3.15 -6.19 -19.87
N SER A 7 -3.10 -4.88 -19.99
CA SER A 7 -3.14 -3.97 -18.84
C SER A 7 -4.42 -4.29 -18.07
N ILE A 8 -4.28 -4.86 -16.88
CA ILE A 8 -5.42 -5.09 -15.98
C ILE A 8 -5.79 -3.72 -15.44
N SER A 9 -6.87 -3.15 -15.97
CA SER A 9 -7.45 -1.93 -15.42
C SER A 9 -7.91 -2.25 -13.99
N ALA A 10 -7.32 -1.58 -13.00
CA ALA A 10 -7.79 -1.69 -11.62
C ALA A 10 -9.27 -1.26 -11.56
N PRO A 11 -10.12 -1.92 -10.74
CA PRO A 11 -11.54 -1.62 -10.66
C PRO A 11 -11.78 -0.15 -10.26
N ARG A 12 -12.77 0.49 -10.86
CA ARG A 12 -13.16 1.87 -10.51
C ARG A 12 -13.91 1.85 -9.18
N PRO A 13 -13.61 2.78 -8.26
CA PRO A 13 -14.30 2.82 -6.98
C PRO A 13 -15.78 3.20 -7.16
N SER A 14 -16.68 2.34 -6.68
CA SER A 14 -18.05 2.71 -6.34
C SER A 14 -18.06 3.32 -4.93
N ARG A 15 -19.16 3.97 -4.51
CA ARG A 15 -19.30 4.59 -3.18
C ARG A 15 -19.05 3.66 -1.98
N GLU A 16 -18.97 2.34 -2.23
CA GLU A 16 -18.73 1.27 -1.24
C GLU A 16 -17.31 0.69 -1.31
N TYR A 17 -16.46 1.19 -2.21
CA TYR A 17 -15.11 0.67 -2.42
C TYR A 17 -14.13 1.37 -1.47
N GLY A 18 -13.92 0.76 -0.31
CA GLY A 18 -13.03 1.25 0.73
C GLY A 18 -11.69 0.53 0.80
N PRO A 19 -10.83 0.89 1.77
CA PRO A 19 -9.50 0.32 1.95
C PRO A 19 -9.48 -1.20 2.08
N GLU A 20 -10.49 -1.80 2.72
CA GLU A 20 -10.62 -3.23 2.92
C GLU A 20 -10.84 -3.97 1.58
N SER A 21 -11.78 -3.46 0.78
CA SER A 21 -12.06 -4.02 -0.55
C SER A 21 -10.86 -3.86 -1.47
N ALA A 22 -10.24 -2.67 -1.47
CA ALA A 22 -9.05 -2.37 -2.27
C ALA A 22 -7.88 -3.28 -1.90
N ALA A 23 -7.61 -3.50 -0.60
CA ALA A 23 -6.55 -4.39 -0.14
C ALA A 23 -6.81 -5.85 -0.53
N THR A 24 -8.06 -6.30 -0.45
CA THR A 24 -8.46 -7.64 -0.90
C THR A 24 -8.22 -7.81 -2.40
N ASP A 25 -8.63 -6.85 -3.20
CA ASP A 25 -8.41 -6.88 -4.66
C ASP A 25 -6.92 -6.83 -5.01
N ALA A 26 -6.14 -5.98 -4.35
CA ALA A 26 -4.70 -5.90 -4.55
C ALA A 26 -3.99 -7.23 -4.25
N ARG A 27 -4.35 -7.89 -3.16
CA ARG A 27 -3.81 -9.22 -2.82
C ARG A 27 -4.24 -10.29 -3.81
N LYS A 28 -5.48 -10.25 -4.30
CA LYS A 28 -5.96 -11.16 -5.35
C LYS A 28 -5.18 -10.96 -6.65
N ILE A 29 -4.90 -9.72 -7.04
CA ILE A 29 -4.05 -9.39 -8.20
C ILE A 29 -2.64 -9.95 -8.00
N ALA A 30 -2.04 -9.75 -6.82
CA ALA A 30 -0.72 -10.28 -6.49
C ALA A 30 -0.68 -11.81 -6.61
N GLN A 31 -1.67 -12.52 -6.06
CA GLN A 31 -1.78 -13.97 -6.11
C GLN A 31 -1.94 -14.48 -7.55
N GLN A 32 -2.79 -13.85 -8.35
CA GLN A 32 -3.00 -14.20 -9.76
C GLN A 32 -1.75 -14.02 -10.61
N ASN A 33 -0.84 -13.12 -10.20
CA ASN A 33 0.45 -12.88 -10.87
C ASN A 33 1.62 -13.62 -10.20
N LEU A 34 1.33 -14.58 -9.31
CA LEU A 34 2.33 -15.44 -8.65
C LEU A 34 3.38 -14.65 -7.86
N LEU A 35 3.01 -13.50 -7.33
CA LEU A 35 3.88 -12.73 -6.46
C LEU A 35 4.02 -13.39 -5.08
N LYS A 36 5.15 -13.16 -4.41
CA LYS A 36 5.31 -13.57 -3.01
C LYS A 36 4.28 -12.89 -2.14
N MET A 37 3.58 -13.66 -1.28
CA MET A 37 2.45 -13.18 -0.50
C MET A 37 2.81 -12.82 0.96
N VAL A 38 3.86 -13.43 1.54
CA VAL A 38 4.33 -13.13 2.90
C VAL A 38 5.86 -13.25 2.95
N PRO A 39 6.59 -12.17 3.20
CA PRO A 39 6.14 -10.80 3.05
C PRO A 39 5.72 -10.50 1.61
N LEU A 40 4.65 -9.71 1.44
CA LEU A 40 4.14 -9.38 0.10
C LEU A 40 5.20 -8.71 -0.76
N ASP A 41 5.38 -9.14 -2.01
CA ASP A 41 6.15 -8.41 -3.02
C ASP A 41 5.37 -7.18 -3.50
N VAL A 42 5.45 -6.10 -2.70
CA VAL A 42 4.70 -4.87 -2.94
C VAL A 42 5.21 -4.09 -4.15
N PHE A 43 6.51 -4.19 -4.48
CA PHE A 43 7.07 -3.57 -5.69
C PHE A 43 6.63 -4.31 -6.95
N GLY A 44 6.62 -5.64 -6.89
CA GLY A 44 6.03 -6.47 -7.96
C GLY A 44 4.55 -6.16 -8.17
N LEU A 45 3.79 -5.94 -7.10
CA LEU A 45 2.39 -5.52 -7.18
C LEU A 45 2.23 -4.16 -7.89
N ALA A 46 3.05 -3.16 -7.54
CA ALA A 46 3.04 -1.86 -8.22
C ALA A 46 3.31 -2.00 -9.73
N ALA A 47 4.29 -2.83 -10.10
CA ALA A 47 4.61 -3.11 -11.49
C ALA A 47 3.45 -3.80 -12.25
N VAL A 48 2.78 -4.76 -11.62
CA VAL A 48 1.60 -5.44 -12.19
C VAL A 48 0.43 -4.48 -12.38
N LEU A 49 0.26 -3.51 -11.47
CA LEU A 49 -0.74 -2.44 -11.59
C LEU A 49 -0.40 -1.40 -12.67
N GLY A 50 0.77 -1.51 -13.31
CA GLY A 50 1.21 -0.61 -14.38
C GLY A 50 1.80 0.70 -13.90
N LEU A 51 2.21 0.78 -12.64
CA LEU A 51 2.90 1.95 -12.09
C LEU A 51 4.36 2.00 -12.56
N ASN A 52 4.82 3.16 -12.98
CA ASN A 52 6.24 3.41 -13.20
C ASN A 52 6.92 3.66 -11.86
N ILE A 53 7.88 2.80 -11.50
CA ILE A 53 8.52 2.85 -10.19
C ILE A 53 9.86 3.57 -10.30
N VAL A 54 10.05 4.61 -9.49
CA VAL A 54 11.32 5.31 -9.35
C VAL A 54 11.77 5.31 -7.89
N THR A 55 13.05 5.02 -7.67
CA THR A 55 13.65 4.99 -6.33
C THR A 55 14.94 5.82 -6.37
N TYR A 56 14.98 6.89 -5.61
CA TYR A 56 16.14 7.78 -5.53
C TYR A 56 16.20 8.49 -4.16
N PRO A 57 17.36 9.08 -3.79
CA PRO A 57 17.48 9.86 -2.57
C PRO A 57 16.56 11.08 -2.61
N MET A 58 15.75 11.24 -1.56
CA MET A 58 14.89 12.40 -1.34
C MET A 58 15.23 13.05 0.01
N GLU A 59 14.65 14.21 0.28
CA GLU A 59 14.75 14.83 1.61
C GLU A 59 14.21 13.88 2.69
N GLU A 60 14.77 13.92 3.88
CA GLU A 60 14.40 13.02 4.99
C GLU A 60 12.89 13.07 5.33
N SER A 61 12.30 14.27 5.20
CA SER A 61 10.86 14.48 5.41
C SER A 61 9.97 13.85 4.35
N THR A 62 10.54 13.43 3.20
CA THR A 62 9.83 12.84 2.07
C THR A 62 9.98 11.34 2.06
N SER A 63 8.87 10.62 2.18
CA SER A 63 8.89 9.14 2.07
C SER A 63 8.69 8.68 0.63
N GLY A 64 7.75 9.29 -0.09
CA GLY A 64 7.43 8.95 -1.46
C GLY A 64 6.42 9.90 -2.07
N PHE A 65 5.96 9.59 -3.26
CA PHE A 65 4.92 10.32 -3.97
C PHE A 65 4.22 9.44 -5.00
N LEU A 66 3.01 9.82 -5.37
CA LEU A 66 2.28 9.30 -6.53
C LEU A 66 1.92 10.48 -7.44
N GLN A 67 2.27 10.42 -8.71
CA GLN A 67 1.96 11.47 -9.68
C GLN A 67 1.59 10.91 -11.05
N LEU A 68 0.76 11.64 -11.78
CA LEU A 68 0.50 11.36 -13.19
C LEU A 68 1.49 12.17 -14.03
N ARG A 69 2.35 11.48 -14.78
CA ARG A 69 3.34 12.10 -15.66
C ARG A 69 3.24 11.50 -17.06
N ASP A 70 3.06 12.35 -18.05
CA ASP A 70 2.95 11.94 -19.47
C ASP A 70 1.91 10.83 -19.71
N GLY A 71 0.78 10.92 -19.00
CA GLY A 71 -0.31 9.93 -19.10
C GLY A 71 -0.04 8.60 -18.39
N ARG A 72 1.04 8.49 -17.62
CA ARG A 72 1.39 7.30 -16.83
C ARG A 72 1.51 7.63 -15.36
N TRP A 73 1.00 6.76 -14.51
CA TRP A 73 1.19 6.88 -13.08
C TRP A 73 2.62 6.48 -12.69
N GLU A 74 3.27 7.37 -11.97
CA GLU A 74 4.61 7.16 -11.43
C GLU A 74 4.56 7.18 -9.90
N VAL A 75 5.19 6.19 -9.29
CA VAL A 75 5.36 6.10 -7.84
C VAL A 75 6.83 6.26 -7.49
N GLY A 76 7.13 7.23 -6.64
CA GLY A 76 8.48 7.48 -6.12
C GLY A 76 8.63 7.02 -4.69
N VAL A 77 9.76 6.40 -4.37
CA VAL A 77 10.11 5.97 -3.00
C VAL A 77 11.50 6.46 -2.63
N ASN A 78 11.63 7.03 -1.42
CA ASN A 78 12.91 7.52 -0.92
C ASN A 78 13.87 6.37 -0.61
N SER A 79 14.96 6.28 -1.38
CA SER A 79 15.97 5.23 -1.23
C SER A 79 16.81 5.33 0.06
N LEU A 80 16.80 6.47 0.74
CA LEU A 80 17.53 6.67 2.01
C LEU A 80 16.79 6.08 3.21
N HIS A 81 15.51 5.78 3.09
CA HIS A 81 14.75 5.19 4.18
C HIS A 81 15.04 3.69 4.32
N HIS A 82 14.89 3.18 5.54
CA HIS A 82 14.98 1.74 5.80
C HIS A 82 14.02 0.96 4.90
N VAL A 83 14.41 -0.25 4.46
CA VAL A 83 13.65 -1.07 3.51
C VAL A 83 12.19 -1.29 3.93
N ASN A 84 11.92 -1.53 5.20
CA ASN A 84 10.55 -1.71 5.70
C ASN A 84 9.70 -0.44 5.54
N ARG A 85 10.31 0.74 5.71
CA ARG A 85 9.64 2.03 5.46
C ARG A 85 9.40 2.24 3.97
N GLN A 86 10.36 1.89 3.11
CA GLN A 86 10.18 1.95 1.66
C GLN A 86 9.00 1.06 1.22
N ARG A 87 8.89 -0.15 1.78
CA ARG A 87 7.78 -1.07 1.49
C ARG A 87 6.43 -0.50 1.93
N PHE A 88 6.36 0.07 3.14
CA PHE A 88 5.13 0.72 3.63
C PHE A 88 4.76 1.92 2.77
N THR A 89 5.73 2.76 2.39
CA THR A 89 5.53 3.89 1.46
C THR A 89 4.98 3.40 0.12
N MET A 90 5.58 2.36 -0.49
CA MET A 90 5.07 1.79 -1.75
C MET A 90 3.61 1.32 -1.60
N ALA A 91 3.28 0.62 -0.52
CA ALA A 91 1.91 0.17 -0.26
C ALA A 91 0.94 1.35 -0.08
N HIS A 92 1.37 2.40 0.61
CA HIS A 92 0.60 3.64 0.81
C HIS A 92 0.29 4.33 -0.53
N GLU A 93 1.28 4.48 -1.40
CA GLU A 93 1.09 5.10 -2.72
C GLU A 93 0.20 4.23 -3.64
N ILE A 94 0.30 2.89 -3.55
CA ILE A 94 -0.66 1.99 -4.20
C ILE A 94 -2.08 2.23 -3.66
N GLY A 95 -2.22 2.49 -2.36
CA GLY A 95 -3.50 2.85 -1.74
C GLY A 95 -4.11 4.09 -2.38
N HIS A 96 -3.33 5.15 -2.54
CA HIS A 96 -3.77 6.35 -3.25
C HIS A 96 -4.14 6.05 -4.70
N PHE A 97 -3.35 5.25 -5.41
CA PHE A 97 -3.66 4.85 -6.77
C PHE A 97 -4.98 4.09 -6.87
N MET A 98 -5.23 3.15 -5.98
CA MET A 98 -6.43 2.32 -6.04
C MET A 98 -7.70 3.04 -5.58
N LEU A 99 -7.59 3.91 -4.58
CA LEU A 99 -8.72 4.55 -3.92
C LEU A 99 -9.02 5.95 -4.46
N HIS A 100 -8.00 6.70 -4.86
CA HIS A 100 -8.15 8.15 -5.03
C HIS A 100 -7.79 8.67 -6.44
N ARG A 101 -7.29 7.82 -7.35
CA ARG A 101 -6.80 8.26 -8.68
C ARG A 101 -7.84 9.02 -9.52
N ASP A 102 -9.14 8.77 -9.32
CA ASP A 102 -10.21 9.42 -10.08
C ASP A 102 -10.56 10.82 -9.55
N HIS A 103 -9.97 11.26 -8.43
CA HIS A 103 -10.22 12.56 -7.83
C HIS A 103 -9.41 13.71 -8.45
N GLY A 104 -8.64 13.48 -9.51
CA GLY A 104 -7.99 14.50 -10.33
C GLY A 104 -6.97 15.42 -9.63
N SER A 105 -6.70 15.20 -8.36
CA SER A 105 -5.94 16.11 -7.48
C SER A 105 -4.47 15.77 -7.31
N PHE A 106 -3.92 14.86 -8.11
CA PHE A 106 -2.59 14.31 -7.89
C PHE A 106 -1.49 14.97 -8.73
N THR A 107 -1.73 16.16 -9.26
CA THR A 107 -0.76 16.88 -10.09
C THR A 107 0.38 17.52 -9.32
N ASP A 108 0.29 17.62 -8.01
CA ASP A 108 1.36 18.17 -7.16
C ASP A 108 1.75 17.18 -6.07
N GLY A 109 2.84 16.48 -6.26
CA GLY A 109 3.46 15.52 -5.31
C GLY A 109 3.83 16.10 -3.93
N LEU A 110 3.34 17.28 -3.60
CA LEU A 110 3.56 17.99 -2.33
C LEU A 110 2.36 17.93 -1.37
N LEU A 111 1.19 17.44 -1.80
CA LEU A 111 -0.04 17.53 -1.00
C LEU A 111 -0.16 16.45 0.09
N PHE A 112 0.64 15.39 0.01
CA PHE A 112 0.51 14.22 0.91
C PHE A 112 1.22 14.36 2.25
N ARG A 113 1.82 15.51 2.57
CA ARG A 113 2.79 15.60 3.68
C ARG A 113 2.30 16.23 4.97
N LYS A 114 1.13 16.81 5.06
CA LYS A 114 0.86 17.69 6.21
C LYS A 114 -0.37 17.40 7.07
N ASN A 115 -1.25 16.47 6.73
CA ASN A 115 -2.41 16.27 7.59
C ASN A 115 -2.80 14.79 7.71
N GLN A 116 -2.38 14.13 8.78
CA GLN A 116 -2.99 12.87 9.26
C GLN A 116 -4.51 13.03 9.53
N SER A 117 -5.03 14.24 9.45
CA SER A 117 -6.46 14.56 9.51
C SER A 117 -7.18 14.41 8.17
N ASN A 118 -6.44 14.28 7.03
CA ASN A 118 -7.04 14.08 5.73
C ASN A 118 -7.62 12.64 5.63
N PRO A 119 -8.91 12.47 5.30
CA PRO A 119 -9.52 11.15 5.10
C PRO A 119 -8.77 10.26 4.13
N GLN A 120 -8.28 10.80 3.02
CA GLN A 120 -7.53 10.05 1.99
C GLN A 120 -6.22 9.49 2.53
N GLU A 121 -5.51 10.24 3.37
CA GLU A 121 -4.29 9.76 4.03
C GLU A 121 -4.58 8.60 5.00
N ARG A 122 -5.68 8.70 5.75
CA ARG A 122 -6.10 7.62 6.66
C ARG A 122 -6.48 6.37 5.87
N GLU A 123 -7.19 6.52 4.76
CA GLU A 123 -7.57 5.41 3.88
C GLU A 123 -6.35 4.74 3.24
N ALA A 124 -5.38 5.52 2.75
CA ALA A 124 -4.14 5.00 2.18
C ALA A 124 -3.28 4.28 3.24
N ASN A 125 -3.20 4.83 4.47
CA ASN A 125 -2.50 4.17 5.58
C ASN A 125 -3.20 2.86 6.00
N LEU A 126 -4.52 2.86 6.07
CA LEU A 126 -5.28 1.65 6.36
C LEU A 126 -5.09 0.59 5.27
N PHE A 127 -5.20 0.98 4.00
CA PHE A 127 -4.91 0.10 2.87
C PHE A 127 -3.51 -0.52 2.98
N ALA A 128 -2.46 0.30 3.21
CA ALA A 128 -1.09 -0.18 3.34
C ALA A 128 -0.95 -1.21 4.47
N SER A 129 -1.57 -0.94 5.61
CA SER A 129 -1.60 -1.85 6.74
C SER A 129 -2.28 -3.19 6.39
N LEU A 130 -3.44 -3.14 5.72
CA LEU A 130 -4.22 -4.32 5.35
C LEU A 130 -3.55 -5.17 4.27
N VAL A 131 -2.98 -4.54 3.25
CA VAL A 131 -2.35 -5.25 2.14
C VAL A 131 -1.06 -5.93 2.54
N LEU A 132 -0.26 -5.30 3.43
CA LEU A 132 1.00 -5.87 3.93
C LEU A 132 0.77 -6.88 5.06
N MET A 133 -0.24 -6.68 5.90
CA MET A 133 -0.57 -7.51 7.07
C MET A 133 -2.04 -7.97 7.00
N PRO A 134 -2.37 -8.93 6.11
CA PRO A 134 -3.74 -9.39 5.92
C PRO A 134 -4.28 -10.03 7.21
N GLU A 135 -5.57 -9.89 7.43
CA GLU A 135 -6.18 -10.10 8.76
C GLU A 135 -5.97 -11.51 9.32
N VAL A 136 -6.20 -12.54 8.52
CA VAL A 136 -6.14 -13.92 8.99
C VAL A 136 -4.71 -14.26 9.43
N GLU A 137 -3.73 -14.04 8.55
CA GLU A 137 -2.32 -14.31 8.79
C GLU A 137 -1.78 -13.43 9.91
N PHE A 138 -2.23 -12.17 9.99
CA PHE A 138 -1.81 -11.25 11.03
C PHE A 138 -2.33 -11.67 12.42
N ARG A 139 -3.61 -12.04 12.53
CA ARG A 139 -4.19 -12.56 13.79
C ARG A 139 -3.45 -13.81 14.28
N GLN A 140 -3.13 -14.72 13.37
CA GLN A 140 -2.34 -15.91 13.69
C GLN A 140 -0.93 -15.54 14.17
N ALA A 141 -0.29 -14.57 13.51
CA ALA A 141 1.05 -14.14 13.87
C ALA A 141 1.09 -13.48 15.26
N VAL A 142 0.20 -12.54 15.56
CA VAL A 142 0.18 -11.85 16.86
C VAL A 142 -0.23 -12.76 18.02
N ALA A 143 -0.92 -13.86 17.75
CA ALA A 143 -1.26 -14.85 18.77
C ALA A 143 -0.07 -15.74 19.16
N ASN A 144 0.97 -15.86 18.30
CA ASN A 144 2.05 -16.82 18.48
C ASN A 144 3.43 -16.18 18.54
N TYR A 145 3.58 -14.93 18.15
CA TYR A 145 4.88 -14.25 18.03
C TYR A 145 4.87 -12.88 18.72
N SER A 146 6.03 -12.43 19.14
CA SER A 146 6.24 -11.08 19.64
C SER A 146 6.15 -10.03 18.53
N VAL A 147 5.94 -8.77 18.90
CA VAL A 147 5.88 -7.65 17.93
C VAL A 147 7.09 -7.58 17.00
N PRO A 148 8.35 -7.72 17.47
CA PRO A 148 9.52 -7.78 16.59
C PRO A 148 9.49 -8.94 15.58
N GLU A 149 9.04 -10.13 16.02
CA GLU A 149 8.95 -11.29 15.13
C GLU A 149 7.86 -11.13 14.08
N VAL A 150 6.71 -10.58 14.46
CA VAL A 150 5.63 -10.22 13.51
C VAL A 150 6.12 -9.17 12.51
N ALA A 151 6.85 -8.15 12.97
CA ALA A 151 7.44 -7.14 12.08
C ALA A 151 8.40 -7.76 11.06
N ASN A 152 9.23 -8.70 11.47
CA ASN A 152 10.12 -9.43 10.58
C ASN A 152 9.36 -10.33 9.59
N LEU A 153 8.32 -11.03 10.04
CA LEU A 153 7.50 -11.92 9.20
C LEU A 153 6.87 -11.16 8.02
N PHE A 154 6.31 -10.00 8.29
CA PHE A 154 5.65 -9.16 7.26
C PHE A 154 6.59 -8.14 6.60
N ALA A 155 7.84 -8.04 7.05
CA ALA A 155 8.83 -7.05 6.61
C ALA A 155 8.29 -5.61 6.70
N VAL A 156 7.80 -5.25 7.88
CA VAL A 156 7.28 -3.93 8.26
C VAL A 156 7.97 -3.44 9.53
N SER A 157 7.75 -2.17 9.91
CA SER A 157 8.22 -1.65 11.19
C SER A 157 7.37 -2.17 12.36
N GLN A 158 7.95 -2.21 13.56
CA GLN A 158 7.21 -2.53 14.79
C GLN A 158 6.08 -1.53 15.03
N GLN A 159 6.28 -0.26 14.67
CA GLN A 159 5.24 0.77 14.73
C GLN A 159 4.05 0.44 13.81
N ALA A 160 4.31 -0.08 12.61
CA ALA A 160 3.24 -0.52 11.69
C ALA A 160 2.48 -1.72 12.26
N VAL A 161 3.17 -2.65 12.93
CA VAL A 161 2.52 -3.77 13.63
C VAL A 161 1.61 -3.25 14.75
N GLN A 162 2.10 -2.32 15.58
CA GLN A 162 1.29 -1.74 16.66
C GLN A 162 0.06 -1.02 16.13
N PHE A 163 0.23 -0.19 15.09
CA PHE A 163 -0.89 0.46 14.40
C PHE A 163 -1.95 -0.55 13.93
N ARG A 164 -1.49 -1.68 13.37
CA ARG A 164 -2.40 -2.74 12.90
C ARG A 164 -3.13 -3.44 14.04
N ILE A 165 -2.46 -3.68 15.18
CA ILE A 165 -3.07 -4.24 16.40
C ILE A 165 -4.17 -3.30 16.90
N ASP A 166 -3.89 -2.01 17.01
CA ASP A 166 -4.83 -1.01 17.49
C ASP A 166 -6.09 -0.93 16.61
N ASN A 167 -5.92 -1.13 15.28
CA ASN A 167 -7.04 -1.14 14.34
C ASN A 167 -7.82 -2.47 14.29
N LEU A 168 -7.27 -3.58 14.79
CA LEU A 168 -8.03 -4.84 14.88
C LEU A 168 -9.22 -4.74 15.85
N GLY A 169 -9.05 -3.98 16.92
CA GLY A 169 -10.11 -3.76 17.91
C GLY A 169 -11.30 -2.94 17.41
N HIS A 170 -11.10 -2.10 16.39
CA HIS A 170 -12.14 -1.22 15.86
C HIS A 170 -13.04 -1.93 14.80
N SER A 171 -12.54 -3.00 14.17
CA SER A 171 -13.34 -3.79 13.22
C SER A 171 -14.38 -4.68 13.89
N ALA A 172 -14.23 -5.00 15.18
CA ALA A 172 -15.14 -5.86 15.94
C ALA A 172 -16.41 -5.13 16.45
N VAL A 173 -16.50 -3.81 16.30
CA VAL A 173 -17.60 -2.98 16.84
C VAL A 173 -18.65 -2.60 15.77
N ARG A 174 -18.45 -3.00 14.53
CA ARG A 174 -19.38 -2.72 13.39
C ARG A 174 -20.05 -4.01 12.87
N GLY A 175 -20.35 -4.92 13.75
CA GLY A 175 -21.17 -6.09 13.44
C GLY A 175 -22.54 -5.96 14.10
#